data_584c72e3c10e83cd3088ec21af91e464
#
_entry.id   584c72e3c10e83cd3088ec21af91e464
#
_cell.length_a   1.000
_cell.length_b   1.000
_cell.length_c   1.000
_cell.angle_alpha   90.00
_cell.angle_beta   90.00
_cell.angle_gamma   90.00
#
_symmetry.space_group_name_H-M   'P 1'
#
loop_
_entity.id
_entity.type
_entity.pdbx_description
1 polymer ?
#
loop_
_entity_poly.entity_id
_entity_poly.type
_entity_poly.pdbx_seq_one_letter_code
_entity_poly.pdbx_strand_id
1 'polypeptide(L)'
;TVLPNAPIDDTTGLPVPTIAVATDGGVSVIKDDGSVVDITSAGGGNYNQSKAITITEENYLWWLGDYFSGSTYLRDSYAVSLDNFPSSDFTWSNSTDNLSDGTFYALTTNGEAGEIKIGPGNTWAWNHQERNALGGPAGLAIHKPNIGSENNSIIAAITSDYNTGWMHGDIKGAFLSDTDTTNVTGSELITNTDFASDLSGWTNGNPSQFTRVTTNVGGDTDGKLMYYAVDNNLRTFTQYVTCVAGERYVLSLRACSDTANAIKIDIDGTDVITIDDNNNAAFLTKQHTFTAGSTSVRIRIESAAANRSYFTDFSVRLAVEDRSVNDKGLQVFGTVTKSAVATGAELVAYSGFSGSNYLEQPYNTDLNFGTGDFSCISWVKHPNTFASNQHSHIISKINPEASGQFTIQYNTDSTLYLRSGATSYTNIGPLSTNTWQQIAFVRRSGVLYGYKDGNFIGSSNFSADISNNESLRVGIRNSGYIGSWTGSLALLRISGSAPSPEQIKKIYEDEKVLFQENAKATLYGSSDAVTALAFDDDTNLLHVGTSSGRSDLQGLRRINNNTTAVTTAITAQNEFIIEQ
;
A
#
# COMPACT_ATOMS: atom_id res chain seq x y z
N THR A 1 -18.10 24.15 -10.09
CA THR A 1 -17.15 24.00 -11.21
C THR A 1 -17.83 24.30 -12.54
N VAL A 2 -17.06 24.55 -13.56
CA VAL A 2 -17.53 24.93 -14.92
C VAL A 2 -16.82 24.01 -15.91
N LEU A 3 -17.54 23.59 -16.96
CA LEU A 3 -16.98 22.75 -18.02
C LEU A 3 -15.81 23.45 -18.72
N PRO A 4 -14.60 22.87 -18.73
CA PRO A 4 -13.53 23.32 -19.61
C PRO A 4 -13.98 23.20 -21.08
N ASN A 5 -13.53 24.08 -21.96
CA ASN A 5 -13.89 24.04 -23.38
C ASN A 5 -15.41 24.20 -23.69
N ALA A 6 -16.11 25.00 -22.88
CA ALA A 6 -17.53 25.26 -23.11
C ALA A 6 -17.79 25.80 -24.53
N PRO A 7 -18.93 25.47 -25.17
CA PRO A 7 -19.29 25.99 -26.48
C PRO A 7 -19.40 27.51 -26.45
N ILE A 8 -19.05 28.16 -27.54
CA ILE A 8 -19.13 29.61 -27.68
C ILE A 8 -20.49 29.97 -28.25
N ASP A 9 -21.17 30.90 -27.59
CA ASP A 9 -22.41 31.50 -28.08
C ASP A 9 -22.10 32.39 -29.29
N ASP A 10 -22.67 32.06 -30.43
CA ASP A 10 -22.42 32.76 -31.70
C ASP A 10 -22.85 34.26 -31.67
N THR A 11 -23.74 34.63 -30.73
CA THR A 11 -24.28 35.99 -30.64
C THR A 11 -23.38 36.89 -29.77
N THR A 12 -22.88 36.34 -28.67
CA THR A 12 -22.13 37.10 -27.67
C THR A 12 -20.62 36.87 -27.80
N GLY A 13 -20.18 35.80 -28.45
CA GLY A 13 -18.78 35.39 -28.53
C GLY A 13 -18.22 34.91 -27.19
N LEU A 14 -19.08 34.63 -26.21
CA LEU A 14 -18.69 34.15 -24.88
C LEU A 14 -18.97 32.67 -24.72
N PRO A 15 -18.21 31.95 -23.87
CA PRO A 15 -18.53 30.57 -23.53
C PRO A 15 -19.91 30.46 -22.85
N VAL A 16 -20.71 29.49 -23.26
CA VAL A 16 -21.94 29.08 -22.54
C VAL A 16 -21.63 27.81 -21.74
N PRO A 17 -21.25 27.96 -20.50
CA PRO A 17 -20.69 26.85 -19.74
C PRO A 17 -21.79 25.94 -19.18
N THR A 18 -21.56 24.63 -19.21
CA THR A 18 -22.20 23.71 -18.27
C THR A 18 -21.59 23.93 -16.88
N ILE A 19 -22.42 24.18 -15.89
CA ILE A 19 -22.01 24.50 -14.52
C ILE A 19 -22.52 23.41 -13.59
N ALA A 20 -21.66 22.86 -12.75
CA ALA A 20 -22.07 21.94 -11.71
C ALA A 20 -21.84 22.56 -10.33
N VAL A 21 -22.83 22.40 -9.44
CA VAL A 21 -22.88 22.95 -8.09
C VAL A 21 -23.10 21.83 -7.09
N ALA A 22 -22.17 21.66 -6.15
CA ALA A 22 -22.32 20.76 -5.00
C ALA A 22 -23.17 21.43 -3.93
N THR A 23 -24.15 20.73 -3.40
CA THR A 23 -25.07 21.22 -2.38
C THR A 23 -25.32 20.17 -1.29
N ASP A 24 -25.94 20.57 -0.19
CA ASP A 24 -26.40 19.63 0.83
C ASP A 24 -27.53 18.69 0.35
N GLY A 25 -28.13 19.00 -0.80
CA GLY A 25 -29.17 18.17 -1.44
C GLY A 25 -28.62 17.25 -2.55
N GLY A 26 -27.34 17.34 -2.88
CA GLY A 26 -26.73 16.58 -3.99
C GLY A 26 -25.94 17.49 -4.92
N VAL A 27 -25.94 17.18 -6.21
CA VAL A 27 -25.29 17.97 -7.26
C VAL A 27 -26.32 18.48 -8.24
N SER A 28 -26.32 19.78 -8.53
CA SER A 28 -27.12 20.39 -9.60
C SER A 28 -26.23 20.72 -10.79
N VAL A 29 -26.58 20.23 -11.97
CA VAL A 29 -25.89 20.51 -13.23
C VAL A 29 -26.77 21.40 -14.09
N ILE A 30 -26.30 22.62 -14.33
CA ILE A 30 -26.94 23.59 -15.21
C ILE A 30 -26.26 23.46 -16.57
N LYS A 31 -27.00 23.00 -17.59
CA LYS A 31 -26.47 22.78 -18.93
C LYS A 31 -26.41 24.10 -19.73
N ASP A 32 -25.69 24.05 -20.84
CA ASP A 32 -25.53 25.15 -21.80
C ASP A 32 -26.87 25.61 -22.42
N ASP A 33 -27.87 24.72 -22.49
CA ASP A 33 -29.23 25.03 -22.92
C ASP A 33 -30.13 25.64 -21.82
N GLY A 34 -29.57 25.84 -20.62
CA GLY A 34 -30.28 26.36 -19.45
C GLY A 34 -31.12 25.32 -18.71
N SER A 35 -31.16 24.07 -19.15
CA SER A 35 -31.80 23.00 -18.40
C SER A 35 -30.99 22.63 -17.17
N VAL A 36 -31.69 22.21 -16.10
CA VAL A 36 -31.05 21.79 -14.84
C VAL A 36 -31.35 20.31 -14.62
N VAL A 37 -30.33 19.56 -14.23
CA VAL A 37 -30.44 18.16 -13.82
C VAL A 37 -29.90 18.03 -12.41
N ASP A 38 -30.72 17.53 -11.49
CA ASP A 38 -30.34 17.27 -10.11
C ASP A 38 -29.94 15.81 -9.90
N ILE A 39 -28.78 15.61 -9.27
CA ILE A 39 -28.25 14.32 -8.89
C ILE A 39 -28.40 14.18 -7.38
N THR A 40 -29.18 13.21 -6.92
CA THR A 40 -29.47 12.99 -5.49
C THR A 40 -29.10 11.58 -5.05
N SER A 41 -28.91 11.35 -3.75
CA SER A 41 -28.66 10.02 -3.23
C SER A 41 -29.96 9.22 -3.06
N ALA A 42 -29.94 7.93 -3.36
CA ALA A 42 -31.08 7.04 -3.16
C ALA A 42 -31.44 6.81 -1.67
N GLY A 43 -30.56 7.20 -0.73
CA GLY A 43 -30.72 6.93 0.70
C GLY A 43 -31.71 7.82 1.46
N GLY A 44 -32.14 8.95 0.91
CA GLY A 44 -33.06 9.92 1.54
C GLY A 44 -32.54 10.51 2.87
N GLY A 45 -32.91 11.76 3.18
CA GLY A 45 -32.54 12.43 4.42
C GLY A 45 -31.17 13.16 4.36
N ASN A 46 -30.43 13.28 5.46
CA ASN A 46 -29.19 14.04 5.57
C ASN A 46 -27.99 13.45 4.77
N TYR A 47 -28.24 12.56 3.82
CA TYR A 47 -27.22 11.75 3.13
C TYR A 47 -26.92 12.21 1.71
N ASN A 48 -27.46 13.34 1.29
CA ASN A 48 -27.25 13.88 -0.05
C ASN A 48 -26.12 14.92 -0.13
N GLN A 49 -25.33 15.09 0.92
CA GLN A 49 -24.34 16.15 0.96
C GLN A 49 -23.20 15.87 -0.04
N SER A 50 -23.06 16.73 -1.01
CA SER A 50 -21.90 16.76 -1.91
C SER A 50 -20.91 17.80 -1.43
N LYS A 51 -19.70 17.36 -1.03
CA LYS A 51 -18.70 18.21 -0.38
C LYS A 51 -17.74 18.85 -1.36
N ALA A 52 -17.47 18.18 -2.46
CA ALA A 52 -16.58 18.68 -3.51
C ALA A 52 -17.05 18.20 -4.87
N ILE A 53 -16.79 18.99 -5.90
CA ILE A 53 -17.23 18.72 -7.27
C ILE A 53 -16.25 19.31 -8.26
N THR A 54 -16.08 18.65 -9.40
CA THR A 54 -15.25 19.14 -10.48
C THR A 54 -15.63 18.53 -11.82
N ILE A 55 -15.29 19.20 -12.92
CA ILE A 55 -15.47 18.69 -14.28
C ILE A 55 -14.09 18.57 -14.92
N THR A 56 -13.85 17.42 -15.58
CA THR A 56 -12.57 17.15 -16.23
C THR A 56 -12.52 17.65 -17.67
N GLU A 57 -11.32 17.75 -18.25
CA GLU A 57 -11.12 18.05 -19.67
C GLU A 57 -11.73 17.00 -20.60
N GLU A 58 -11.89 15.76 -20.16
CA GLU A 58 -12.55 14.68 -20.89
C GLU A 58 -14.06 14.62 -20.65
N ASN A 59 -14.68 15.72 -20.20
CA ASN A 59 -16.12 15.85 -19.98
C ASN A 59 -16.70 14.87 -18.94
N TYR A 60 -15.96 14.56 -17.87
CA TYR A 60 -16.52 13.85 -16.72
C TYR A 60 -16.82 14.80 -15.58
N LEU A 61 -18.03 14.70 -15.05
CA LEU A 61 -18.42 15.32 -13.78
C LEU A 61 -18.09 14.36 -12.65
N TRP A 62 -17.36 14.86 -11.67
CA TRP A 62 -17.00 14.09 -10.48
C TRP A 62 -17.41 14.82 -9.22
N TRP A 63 -17.87 14.08 -8.21
CA TRP A 63 -18.17 14.64 -6.90
C TRP A 63 -17.88 13.66 -5.77
N LEU A 64 -17.69 14.23 -4.57
CA LEU A 64 -17.67 13.50 -3.31
C LEU A 64 -19.05 13.57 -2.68
N GLY A 65 -19.65 12.43 -2.42
CA GLY A 65 -20.94 12.31 -1.75
C GLY A 65 -20.85 11.56 -0.44
N ASP A 66 -21.57 12.02 0.58
CA ASP A 66 -21.71 11.27 1.83
C ASP A 66 -22.79 10.20 1.66
N TYR A 67 -22.47 8.97 2.00
CA TYR A 67 -23.40 7.84 2.05
C TYR A 67 -23.41 7.21 3.45
N PHE A 68 -24.59 6.78 3.90
CA PHE A 68 -24.76 6.14 5.20
C PHE A 68 -25.25 4.70 5.03
N SER A 69 -24.45 3.72 5.48
CA SER A 69 -24.83 2.31 5.49
C SER A 69 -24.83 1.77 6.92
N GLY A 70 -26.02 1.56 7.46
CA GLY A 70 -26.24 0.95 8.77
C GLY A 70 -25.84 1.82 9.97
N SER A 71 -24.61 1.84 10.37
CA SER A 71 -24.04 2.68 11.46
C SER A 71 -22.74 3.37 11.07
N THR A 72 -22.35 3.31 9.78
CA THR A 72 -21.07 3.82 9.29
C THR A 72 -21.31 4.90 8.24
N TYR A 73 -20.67 6.05 8.41
CA TYR A 73 -20.58 7.07 7.38
C TYR A 73 -19.51 6.65 6.38
N LEU A 74 -19.89 6.59 5.11
CA LEU A 74 -18.97 6.36 4.00
C LEU A 74 -18.99 7.61 3.12
N ARG A 75 -17.81 8.04 2.67
CA ARG A 75 -17.67 9.04 1.61
C ARG A 75 -17.15 8.34 0.37
N ASP A 76 -17.92 8.48 -0.67
CA ASP A 76 -17.61 7.88 -1.95
C ASP A 76 -17.38 8.97 -2.98
N SER A 77 -16.45 8.73 -3.91
CA SER A 77 -16.30 9.56 -5.10
C SER A 77 -17.10 8.95 -6.25
N TYR A 78 -17.84 9.79 -6.93
CA TYR A 78 -18.70 9.42 -8.05
C TYR A 78 -18.29 10.16 -9.30
N ALA A 79 -18.48 9.53 -10.47
CA ALA A 79 -18.25 10.15 -11.76
C ALA A 79 -19.34 9.82 -12.76
N VAL A 80 -19.66 10.76 -13.63
CA VAL A 80 -20.56 10.58 -14.77
C VAL A 80 -20.02 11.33 -15.99
N SER A 81 -20.13 10.69 -17.18
CA SER A 81 -19.78 11.36 -18.43
C SER A 81 -20.80 12.43 -18.77
N LEU A 82 -20.34 13.63 -19.09
CA LEU A 82 -21.18 14.71 -19.60
C LEU A 82 -21.55 14.56 -21.07
N ASP A 83 -20.83 13.72 -21.85
CA ASP A 83 -21.15 13.46 -23.25
C ASP A 83 -22.49 12.72 -23.41
N ASN A 84 -22.84 11.89 -22.43
CA ASN A 84 -24.11 11.14 -22.38
C ASN A 84 -24.87 11.45 -21.09
N PHE A 85 -24.81 12.69 -20.62
CA PHE A 85 -25.41 13.09 -19.37
C PHE A 85 -26.94 13.00 -19.42
N PRO A 86 -27.61 12.45 -18.38
CA PRO A 86 -29.05 12.33 -18.35
C PRO A 86 -29.77 13.64 -18.62
N SER A 87 -30.95 13.55 -19.25
CA SER A 87 -31.80 14.73 -19.54
C SER A 87 -32.79 15.06 -18.42
N SER A 88 -32.88 14.23 -17.38
CA SER A 88 -33.76 14.39 -16.21
C SER A 88 -33.02 14.05 -14.93
N ASP A 89 -33.54 14.52 -13.81
CA ASP A 89 -33.05 14.21 -12.47
C ASP A 89 -32.87 12.72 -12.25
N PHE A 90 -31.83 12.34 -11.54
CA PHE A 90 -31.55 10.97 -11.21
C PHE A 90 -30.95 10.80 -9.82
N THR A 91 -31.00 9.58 -9.29
CA THR A 91 -30.43 9.24 -7.99
C THR A 91 -29.23 8.33 -8.18
N TRP A 92 -28.16 8.54 -7.40
CA TRP A 92 -27.08 7.56 -7.32
C TRP A 92 -27.33 6.56 -6.18
N SER A 93 -26.90 5.33 -6.35
CA SER A 93 -26.92 4.31 -5.32
C SER A 93 -25.60 3.56 -5.22
N ASN A 94 -25.37 2.93 -4.08
CA ASN A 94 -24.07 2.45 -3.61
C ASN A 94 -23.55 1.18 -4.27
N SER A 95 -24.14 0.58 -5.24
CA SER A 95 -23.64 -0.75 -5.58
C SER A 95 -23.78 -1.23 -7.01
N THR A 96 -24.64 -0.71 -7.83
CA THR A 96 -24.90 -1.38 -9.11
C THR A 96 -25.63 -0.54 -10.17
N ASP A 97 -25.89 0.72 -9.97
CA ASP A 97 -26.58 1.47 -11.00
C ASP A 97 -25.60 1.85 -12.12
N ASN A 98 -25.37 0.87 -13.01
CA ASN A 98 -24.93 1.14 -14.36
C ASN A 98 -25.95 2.08 -15.01
N LEU A 99 -25.68 3.37 -15.02
CA LEU A 99 -26.24 4.21 -16.07
C LEU A 99 -25.76 3.57 -17.39
N SER A 100 -26.67 3.30 -18.29
CA SER A 100 -26.45 2.46 -19.48
C SER A 100 -25.28 2.92 -20.38
N ASP A 101 -24.63 4.05 -20.08
CA ASP A 101 -23.48 4.61 -20.74
C ASP A 101 -22.52 5.36 -19.79
N GLY A 102 -22.73 5.34 -18.47
CA GLY A 102 -21.86 6.00 -17.46
C GLY A 102 -21.36 4.99 -16.43
N THR A 103 -20.04 4.82 -16.34
CA THR A 103 -19.43 3.97 -15.33
C THR A 103 -19.30 4.78 -14.04
N PHE A 104 -19.99 4.37 -12.97
CA PHE A 104 -19.77 4.91 -11.63
C PHE A 104 -18.53 4.28 -11.02
N TYR A 105 -17.66 5.10 -10.47
CA TYR A 105 -16.51 4.66 -9.70
C TYR A 105 -16.71 5.10 -8.25
N ALA A 106 -16.94 4.15 -7.36
CA ALA A 106 -16.93 4.39 -5.94
C ALA A 106 -15.54 4.04 -5.39
N LEU A 107 -14.82 5.04 -4.92
CA LEU A 107 -13.69 4.84 -4.02
C LEU A 107 -14.26 4.95 -2.61
N THR A 108 -14.51 3.80 -1.97
CA THR A 108 -14.95 3.78 -0.57
C THR A 108 -13.80 4.25 0.31
N THR A 109 -13.94 5.45 0.87
CA THR A 109 -13.06 5.94 1.92
C THR A 109 -13.82 5.91 3.24
N ASN A 110 -13.43 5.02 4.15
CA ASN A 110 -13.89 5.08 5.54
C ASN A 110 -13.18 6.25 6.23
N GLY A 111 -13.63 7.49 6.00
CA GLY A 111 -13.03 8.67 6.61
C GLY A 111 -13.43 9.97 5.93
N GLU A 112 -13.21 11.11 6.59
CA GLU A 112 -13.56 12.43 6.06
C GLU A 112 -12.56 12.87 4.99
N ALA A 113 -12.88 12.73 3.71
CA ALA A 113 -12.18 13.44 2.64
C ALA A 113 -12.68 14.90 2.60
N GLY A 114 -11.79 15.87 2.68
CA GLY A 114 -12.19 17.28 2.82
C GLY A 114 -12.27 18.04 1.50
N GLU A 115 -11.40 17.81 0.54
CA GLU A 115 -11.34 18.57 -0.71
C GLU A 115 -10.76 17.73 -1.85
N ILE A 116 -11.33 17.83 -3.05
CA ILE A 116 -10.77 17.25 -4.28
C ILE A 116 -10.37 18.42 -5.22
N LYS A 117 -9.19 18.31 -5.80
CA LYS A 117 -8.75 19.15 -6.94
C LYS A 117 -8.23 18.27 -8.06
N ILE A 118 -8.43 18.69 -9.28
CA ILE A 118 -8.00 17.98 -10.47
C ILE A 118 -6.85 18.72 -11.13
N GLY A 119 -5.84 17.97 -11.49
CA GLY A 119 -4.71 18.38 -12.28
C GLY A 119 -4.75 17.82 -13.71
N PRO A 120 -3.75 18.13 -14.55
CA PRO A 120 -3.73 17.75 -15.95
C PRO A 120 -3.79 16.23 -16.14
N GLY A 121 -4.46 15.81 -17.18
CA GLY A 121 -4.59 14.43 -17.58
C GLY A 121 -5.33 13.58 -16.55
N ASN A 122 -6.41 14.09 -15.97
CA ASN A 122 -7.26 13.41 -14.98
C ASN A 122 -6.52 12.92 -13.72
N THR A 123 -5.55 13.67 -13.26
CA THR A 123 -4.89 13.39 -11.99
C THR A 123 -5.62 14.12 -10.88
N TRP A 124 -5.93 13.43 -9.78
CA TRP A 124 -6.72 13.96 -8.68
C TRP A 124 -5.91 14.03 -7.41
N ALA A 125 -6.19 14.99 -6.58
CA ALA A 125 -5.60 15.11 -5.27
C ALA A 125 -6.71 15.31 -4.24
N TRP A 126 -6.62 14.63 -3.11
CA TRP A 126 -7.47 14.84 -1.96
C TRP A 126 -6.69 14.69 -0.65
N ASN A 127 -7.21 15.30 0.41
CA ASN A 127 -6.69 15.06 1.74
C ASN A 127 -7.17 13.70 2.27
N HIS A 128 -6.28 12.96 2.82
CA HIS A 128 -6.53 11.69 3.47
C HIS A 128 -6.50 11.91 4.99
N GLN A 129 -7.58 11.68 5.69
CA GLN A 129 -7.66 11.93 7.14
C GLN A 129 -7.50 10.70 8.02
N GLU A 130 -7.67 9.48 7.49
CA GLU A 130 -7.48 8.25 8.28
C GLU A 130 -6.97 7.07 7.45
N ARG A 131 -6.41 6.07 8.15
CA ARG A 131 -5.70 4.88 7.65
C ARG A 131 -6.43 3.97 6.67
N ASN A 132 -7.67 4.22 6.32
CA ASN A 132 -8.56 3.16 5.84
C ASN A 132 -8.56 2.89 4.32
N ALA A 133 -8.14 3.82 3.49
CA ALA A 133 -8.10 3.60 2.04
C ALA A 133 -6.69 3.34 1.48
N LEU A 134 -5.63 3.80 2.18
CA LEU A 134 -4.24 3.72 1.71
C LEU A 134 -3.27 3.19 2.78
N GLY A 135 -3.76 2.67 3.91
CA GLY A 135 -2.93 2.02 4.94
C GLY A 135 -2.00 2.94 5.73
N GLY A 136 -1.98 4.26 5.47
CA GLY A 136 -1.04 5.21 6.06
C GLY A 136 -1.68 6.29 6.94
N PRO A 137 -0.88 7.12 7.65
CA PRO A 137 -1.35 8.30 8.34
C PRO A 137 -1.99 9.29 7.37
N ALA A 138 -2.75 10.27 7.92
CA ALA A 138 -3.33 11.35 7.14
C ALA A 138 -2.29 12.03 6.23
N GLY A 139 -2.69 12.48 5.05
CA GLY A 139 -1.78 13.08 4.09
C GLY A 139 -2.47 13.46 2.79
N LEU A 140 -1.68 13.59 1.74
CA LEU A 140 -2.14 13.83 0.38
C LEU A 140 -2.21 12.50 -0.37
N ALA A 141 -3.35 12.23 -1.02
CA ALA A 141 -3.47 11.17 -2.02
C ALA A 141 -3.59 11.80 -3.42
N ILE A 142 -2.80 11.32 -4.36
CA ILE A 142 -2.88 11.68 -5.77
C ILE A 142 -3.29 10.43 -6.54
N HIS A 143 -4.38 10.51 -7.28
CA HIS A 143 -4.96 9.39 -8.01
C HIS A 143 -5.08 9.71 -9.49
N LYS A 144 -4.67 8.77 -10.34
CA LYS A 144 -4.97 8.79 -11.76
C LYS A 144 -5.86 7.60 -12.10
N PRO A 145 -7.17 7.83 -12.27
CA PRO A 145 -8.10 6.76 -12.61
C PRO A 145 -7.79 6.18 -13.99
N ASN A 146 -8.06 4.90 -14.17
CA ASN A 146 -8.17 4.28 -15.47
C ASN A 146 -9.66 4.11 -15.78
N ILE A 147 -10.19 4.95 -16.64
CA ILE A 147 -11.60 4.95 -17.01
C ILE A 147 -11.93 3.61 -17.69
N GLY A 148 -12.90 2.88 -17.11
CA GLY A 148 -13.33 1.55 -17.59
C GLY A 148 -12.69 0.36 -16.88
N SER A 149 -11.76 0.57 -15.93
CA SER A 149 -11.19 -0.51 -15.11
C SER A 149 -10.56 0.04 -13.83
N GLU A 150 -11.32 0.07 -12.74
CA GLU A 150 -10.85 0.56 -11.42
C GLU A 150 -9.60 -0.18 -10.94
N ASN A 151 -9.56 -1.49 -11.14
CA ASN A 151 -8.43 -2.35 -10.78
C ASN A 151 -7.13 -2.03 -11.54
N ASN A 152 -7.14 -1.05 -12.44
CA ASN A 152 -6.01 -0.60 -13.22
C ASN A 152 -5.66 0.88 -13.01
N SER A 153 -6.21 1.52 -11.98
CA SER A 153 -5.84 2.89 -11.59
C SER A 153 -4.48 2.93 -10.91
N ILE A 154 -3.84 4.11 -10.88
CA ILE A 154 -2.64 4.34 -10.10
C ILE A 154 -2.89 5.41 -9.04
N ILE A 155 -2.31 5.22 -7.86
CA ILE A 155 -2.44 6.12 -6.73
C ILE A 155 -1.10 6.33 -6.04
N ALA A 156 -0.83 7.54 -5.55
CA ALA A 156 0.33 7.85 -4.73
C ALA A 156 -0.11 8.50 -3.43
N ALA A 157 0.51 8.13 -2.31
CA ALA A 157 0.31 8.75 -1.01
C ALA A 157 1.57 9.52 -0.60
N ILE A 158 1.40 10.78 -0.16
CA ILE A 158 2.48 11.67 0.24
C ILE A 158 2.13 12.27 1.60
N THR A 159 3.04 12.14 2.56
CA THR A 159 2.95 12.73 3.89
C THR A 159 4.19 13.58 4.18
N SER A 160 4.41 14.00 5.43
CA SER A 160 5.66 14.61 5.88
C SER A 160 6.84 13.63 5.90
N ASP A 161 6.58 12.31 5.96
CA ASP A 161 7.57 11.28 6.29
C ASP A 161 7.82 10.28 5.17
N TYR A 162 6.95 10.22 4.16
CA TYR A 162 7.10 9.29 3.04
C TYR A 162 6.41 9.77 1.76
N ASN A 163 6.81 9.14 0.65
CA ASN A 163 6.16 9.22 -0.66
C ASN A 163 6.19 7.83 -1.29
N THR A 164 5.03 7.22 -1.50
CA THR A 164 4.92 5.84 -1.99
C THR A 164 5.39 5.68 -3.44
N GLY A 165 5.54 6.77 -4.20
CA GLY A 165 5.46 6.67 -5.64
C GLY A 165 4.09 6.14 -6.08
N TRP A 166 3.95 5.81 -7.36
CA TRP A 166 2.70 5.28 -7.88
C TRP A 166 2.50 3.80 -7.53
N MET A 167 1.46 3.49 -6.79
CA MET A 167 0.92 2.14 -6.56
C MET A 167 -0.11 1.84 -7.65
N HIS A 168 -0.20 0.59 -8.11
CA HIS A 168 -1.10 0.19 -9.19
C HIS A 168 -2.15 -0.81 -8.73
N GLY A 169 -3.40 -0.52 -9.02
CA GLY A 169 -4.53 -1.44 -8.92
C GLY A 169 -4.62 -2.19 -7.59
N ASP A 170 -4.72 -3.51 -7.62
CA ASP A 170 -4.80 -4.37 -6.43
C ASP A 170 -3.43 -4.49 -5.74
N ILE A 171 -3.00 -3.39 -5.08
CA ILE A 171 -1.71 -3.31 -4.39
C ILE A 171 -1.64 -4.30 -3.22
N LYS A 172 -0.60 -5.11 -3.17
CA LYS A 172 -0.36 -6.11 -2.11
C LYS A 172 0.74 -5.72 -1.14
N GLY A 173 1.58 -4.75 -1.49
CA GLY A 173 2.57 -4.17 -0.62
C GLY A 173 3.29 -2.99 -1.28
N ALA A 174 3.55 -1.93 -0.48
CA ALA A 174 4.27 -0.73 -0.87
C ALA A 174 5.28 -0.38 0.21
N PHE A 175 6.55 -0.61 -0.08
CA PHE A 175 7.64 -0.55 0.88
C PHE A 175 8.77 0.38 0.42
N LEU A 176 9.71 0.68 1.33
CA LEU A 176 10.95 1.40 1.05
C LEU A 176 10.70 2.81 0.49
N SER A 177 9.79 3.55 1.12
CA SER A 177 9.32 4.86 0.65
C SER A 177 9.57 5.99 1.67
N ASP A 178 10.34 5.74 2.72
CA ASP A 178 10.64 6.68 3.80
C ASP A 178 11.54 7.84 3.40
N THR A 179 11.66 8.81 4.31
CA THR A 179 12.60 9.94 4.20
C THR A 179 13.59 10.02 5.38
N ASP A 180 13.39 9.24 6.42
CA ASP A 180 14.33 9.15 7.54
C ASP A 180 15.56 8.30 7.17
N THR A 181 16.74 8.85 7.36
CA THR A 181 18.03 8.20 7.06
C THR A 181 18.58 7.36 8.22
N THR A 182 17.86 7.27 9.34
CA THR A 182 18.28 6.43 10.48
C THR A 182 18.21 4.96 10.08
N ASN A 183 19.31 4.24 10.25
CA ASN A 183 19.36 2.81 9.98
C ASN A 183 18.32 2.06 10.80
N VAL A 184 17.66 1.07 10.20
CA VAL A 184 16.74 0.21 10.94
C VAL A 184 17.49 -1.02 11.44
N THR A 185 17.35 -1.29 12.74
CA THR A 185 17.96 -2.46 13.39
C THR A 185 16.87 -3.26 14.11
N GLY A 186 16.67 -4.51 13.70
CA GLY A 186 15.67 -5.41 14.27
C GLY A 186 16.31 -6.65 14.86
N SER A 187 15.89 -6.97 16.08
CA SER A 187 16.17 -8.23 16.77
C SER A 187 14.86 -8.93 17.10
N GLU A 188 14.93 -10.22 17.38
CA GLU A 188 13.80 -10.93 17.95
C GLU A 188 13.52 -10.42 19.36
N LEU A 189 12.26 -10.10 19.65
CA LEU A 189 11.82 -9.61 20.96
C LEU A 189 11.14 -10.71 21.79
N ILE A 190 10.63 -11.78 21.15
CA ILE A 190 10.08 -12.95 21.83
C ILE A 190 11.23 -13.83 22.31
N THR A 191 11.18 -14.24 23.56
CA THR A 191 12.03 -15.30 24.08
C THR A 191 11.31 -16.65 23.95
N ASN A 192 12.07 -17.72 23.62
CA ASN A 192 11.53 -19.07 23.46
C ASN A 192 10.41 -19.11 22.41
N THR A 193 10.77 -18.77 21.18
CA THR A 193 9.87 -18.58 20.04
C THR A 193 9.19 -19.86 19.58
N ASP A 194 9.90 -21.01 19.69
CA ASP A 194 9.53 -22.31 19.12
C ASP A 194 9.23 -23.37 20.19
N PHE A 195 9.37 -23.01 21.48
CA PHE A 195 9.20 -23.94 22.61
C PHE A 195 10.04 -25.22 22.49
N ALA A 196 11.23 -25.11 21.89
CA ALA A 196 12.08 -26.27 21.61
C ALA A 196 12.42 -27.08 22.86
N SER A 197 12.64 -26.43 24.01
CA SER A 197 13.05 -27.08 25.25
C SER A 197 11.99 -27.03 26.36
N ASP A 198 11.37 -25.87 26.57
CA ASP A 198 10.45 -25.63 27.69
C ASP A 198 9.46 -24.49 27.38
N LEU A 199 8.83 -23.93 28.39
CA LEU A 199 7.95 -22.74 28.29
C LEU A 199 8.53 -21.51 29.00
N SER A 200 9.83 -21.48 29.25
CA SER A 200 10.49 -20.36 29.92
C SER A 200 10.32 -19.05 29.13
N GLY A 201 10.34 -17.91 29.85
CA GLY A 201 10.10 -16.61 29.26
C GLY A 201 8.61 -16.24 29.10
N TRP A 202 7.71 -17.21 29.26
CA TRP A 202 6.26 -16.99 29.22
C TRP A 202 5.62 -17.18 30.59
N THR A 203 4.67 -16.32 30.94
CA THR A 203 3.84 -16.46 32.14
C THR A 203 2.65 -17.35 31.82
N ASN A 204 2.66 -18.55 32.38
CA ASN A 204 1.59 -19.52 32.23
C ASN A 204 0.58 -19.39 33.36
N GLY A 205 -0.53 -18.71 33.11
CA GLY A 205 -1.62 -18.55 34.08
C GLY A 205 -2.41 -19.83 34.35
N ASN A 206 -2.27 -20.83 33.48
CA ASN A 206 -3.06 -22.07 33.52
C ASN A 206 -2.21 -23.31 33.13
N PRO A 207 -1.28 -23.75 33.99
CA PRO A 207 -0.31 -24.80 33.64
C PRO A 207 -0.91 -26.15 33.26
N SER A 208 -2.15 -26.45 33.67
CA SER A 208 -2.85 -27.67 33.28
C SER A 208 -3.38 -27.63 31.85
N GLN A 209 -3.59 -26.44 31.28
CA GLN A 209 -4.16 -26.26 29.94
C GLN A 209 -3.13 -25.84 28.90
N PHE A 210 -2.12 -25.09 29.30
CA PHE A 210 -1.00 -24.73 28.43
C PHE A 210 0.21 -25.62 28.76
N THR A 211 0.55 -26.51 27.87
CA THR A 211 1.64 -27.49 28.06
C THR A 211 2.53 -27.54 26.83
N ARG A 212 3.82 -27.85 27.04
CA ARG A 212 4.73 -28.12 25.94
C ARG A 212 4.54 -29.55 25.45
N VAL A 213 4.50 -29.73 24.13
CA VAL A 213 4.41 -31.05 23.51
C VAL A 213 5.41 -31.19 22.33
N THR A 214 5.79 -32.42 22.02
CA THR A 214 6.64 -32.78 20.88
C THR A 214 5.95 -33.78 19.95
N THR A 215 4.64 -33.99 20.15
CA THR A 215 3.85 -34.86 19.28
C THR A 215 3.81 -34.32 17.86
N ASN A 216 3.85 -35.18 16.86
CA ASN A 216 3.68 -34.79 15.47
C ASN A 216 2.29 -34.18 15.28
N VAL A 217 2.26 -32.92 14.80
CA VAL A 217 1.05 -32.18 14.43
C VAL A 217 1.30 -31.58 13.08
N GLY A 218 0.51 -31.93 12.09
CA GLY A 218 0.64 -31.39 10.73
C GLY A 218 2.00 -31.64 10.06
N GLY A 219 2.72 -32.70 10.43
CA GLY A 219 4.06 -33.01 9.96
C GLY A 219 5.19 -32.36 10.76
N ASP A 220 4.87 -31.45 11.69
CA ASP A 220 5.84 -30.78 12.56
C ASP A 220 6.08 -31.63 13.82
N THR A 221 7.35 -32.01 14.07
CA THR A 221 7.79 -32.80 15.22
C THR A 221 8.54 -32.02 16.29
N ASP A 222 8.77 -30.73 16.07
CA ASP A 222 9.48 -29.87 16.99
C ASP A 222 8.65 -29.51 18.23
N GLY A 223 9.26 -28.84 19.19
CA GLY A 223 8.56 -28.36 20.38
C GLY A 223 7.47 -27.36 19.99
N LYS A 224 6.33 -27.46 20.66
CA LYS A 224 5.22 -26.51 20.48
C LYS A 224 4.42 -26.34 21.75
N LEU A 225 3.77 -25.20 21.90
CA LEU A 225 2.79 -24.95 22.94
C LEU A 225 1.47 -25.61 22.53
N MET A 226 0.92 -26.44 23.37
CA MET A 226 -0.43 -26.96 23.24
C MET A 226 -1.35 -26.30 24.27
N TYR A 227 -2.47 -25.77 23.80
CA TYR A 227 -3.62 -25.44 24.62
C TYR A 227 -4.64 -26.57 24.53
N TYR A 228 -5.16 -27.02 25.69
CA TYR A 228 -6.24 -27.99 25.76
C TYR A 228 -7.15 -27.71 26.95
N ALA A 229 -8.41 -27.47 26.70
CA ALA A 229 -9.45 -27.29 27.72
C ALA A 229 -10.72 -28.04 27.32
N VAL A 230 -11.45 -28.47 28.33
CA VAL A 230 -12.74 -29.19 28.21
C VAL A 230 -13.92 -28.34 28.69
N ASP A 231 -13.65 -27.11 29.10
CA ASP A 231 -14.64 -26.15 29.58
C ASP A 231 -14.41 -24.75 28.93
N ASN A 232 -15.32 -23.81 29.18
CA ASN A 232 -15.31 -22.47 28.61
C ASN A 232 -14.77 -21.41 29.56
N ASN A 233 -13.88 -21.75 30.48
CA ASN A 233 -13.25 -20.77 31.36
C ASN A 233 -12.09 -20.06 30.65
N LEU A 234 -11.96 -18.74 30.90
CA LEU A 234 -10.86 -17.97 30.34
C LEU A 234 -9.49 -18.48 30.81
N ARG A 235 -8.60 -18.71 29.87
CA ARG A 235 -7.23 -19.15 30.05
C ARG A 235 -6.28 -18.22 29.30
N THR A 236 -5.10 -17.97 29.90
CA THR A 236 -4.11 -17.06 29.33
C THR A 236 -2.69 -17.60 29.40
N PHE A 237 -1.91 -17.25 28.38
CA PHE A 237 -0.47 -17.50 28.29
C PHE A 237 0.18 -16.24 27.72
N THR A 238 1.15 -15.64 28.44
CA THR A 238 1.53 -14.24 28.21
C THR A 238 3.03 -14.03 28.22
N GLN A 239 3.52 -13.17 27.34
CA GLN A 239 4.86 -12.59 27.39
C GLN A 239 4.79 -11.07 27.22
N TYR A 240 5.69 -10.33 27.90
CA TYR A 240 5.90 -8.91 27.67
C TYR A 240 7.17 -8.72 26.86
N VAL A 241 7.10 -7.91 25.82
CA VAL A 241 8.23 -7.56 24.96
C VAL A 241 8.60 -6.08 25.14
N THR A 242 9.90 -5.77 25.02
CA THR A 242 10.38 -4.39 25.11
C THR A 242 10.39 -3.77 23.73
N CYS A 243 9.57 -2.75 23.51
CA CYS A 243 9.44 -2.01 22.27
C CYS A 243 9.93 -0.57 22.43
N VAL A 244 10.02 0.14 21.33
CA VAL A 244 10.12 1.62 21.30
C VAL A 244 8.71 2.15 21.03
N ALA A 245 8.21 3.00 21.92
CA ALA A 245 6.87 3.59 21.76
C ALA A 245 6.80 4.42 20.47
N GLY A 246 5.72 4.26 19.72
CA GLY A 246 5.52 4.92 18.42
C GLY A 246 6.04 4.12 17.23
N GLU A 247 6.97 3.17 17.43
CA GLU A 247 7.51 2.35 16.33
C GLU A 247 6.57 1.22 15.94
N ARG A 248 6.69 0.80 14.68
CA ARG A 248 5.90 -0.31 14.10
C ARG A 248 6.59 -1.65 14.28
N TYR A 249 5.79 -2.67 14.58
CA TYR A 249 6.25 -4.05 14.76
C TYR A 249 5.35 -5.01 14.02
N VAL A 250 5.89 -6.15 13.60
CA VAL A 250 5.12 -7.29 13.11
C VAL A 250 5.21 -8.42 14.12
N LEU A 251 4.05 -8.86 14.62
CA LEU A 251 3.86 -10.15 15.28
C LEU A 251 3.57 -11.21 14.22
N SER A 252 4.28 -12.31 14.25
CA SER A 252 3.94 -13.51 13.47
C SER A 252 4.04 -14.77 14.33
N LEU A 253 3.28 -15.80 13.97
CA LEU A 253 3.31 -17.12 14.60
C LEU A 253 2.75 -18.17 13.64
N ARG A 254 3.00 -19.45 13.95
CA ARG A 254 2.30 -20.57 13.32
C ARG A 254 1.34 -21.21 14.32
N ALA A 255 0.12 -21.45 13.90
CA ALA A 255 -0.91 -22.05 14.76
C ALA A 255 -1.84 -22.97 13.97
N CYS A 256 -2.47 -23.90 14.67
CA CYS A 256 -3.61 -24.66 14.21
C CYS A 256 -4.56 -24.96 15.37
N SER A 257 -5.86 -25.18 15.08
CA SER A 257 -6.90 -25.43 16.07
C SER A 257 -7.88 -26.48 15.58
N ASP A 258 -8.50 -27.25 16.50
CA ASP A 258 -9.60 -28.16 16.19
C ASP A 258 -10.98 -27.48 16.14
N THR A 259 -11.05 -26.20 16.48
CA THR A 259 -12.29 -25.42 16.51
C THR A 259 -12.01 -24.00 16.04
N ALA A 260 -12.79 -23.50 15.10
CA ALA A 260 -12.67 -22.14 14.61
C ALA A 260 -13.03 -21.10 15.69
N ASN A 261 -12.37 -19.94 15.65
CA ASN A 261 -12.62 -18.76 16.49
C ASN A 261 -12.47 -18.97 18.01
N ALA A 262 -11.83 -20.05 18.43
CA ALA A 262 -11.74 -20.41 19.84
C ALA A 262 -10.55 -19.77 20.57
N ILE A 263 -9.49 -19.45 19.84
CA ILE A 263 -8.25 -18.88 20.37
C ILE A 263 -7.99 -17.52 19.74
N LYS A 264 -7.57 -16.58 20.56
CA LYS A 264 -7.20 -15.22 20.16
C LYS A 264 -5.80 -14.90 20.61
N ILE A 265 -5.12 -14.11 19.82
CA ILE A 265 -3.90 -13.40 20.21
C ILE A 265 -4.26 -11.94 20.45
N ASP A 266 -3.93 -11.48 21.63
CA ASP A 266 -4.21 -10.14 22.12
C ASP A 266 -2.90 -9.35 22.27
N ILE A 267 -2.94 -8.10 21.87
CA ILE A 267 -1.87 -7.12 22.12
C ILE A 267 -2.46 -6.01 23.00
N ASP A 268 -1.93 -5.87 24.23
CA ASP A 268 -2.32 -4.85 25.21
C ASP A 268 -3.84 -4.74 25.48
N GLY A 269 -4.60 -5.82 25.30
CA GLY A 269 -6.04 -5.87 25.57
C GLY A 269 -6.90 -5.82 24.31
N THR A 270 -6.27 -5.77 23.13
CA THR A 270 -6.98 -5.80 21.85
C THR A 270 -6.73 -7.13 21.14
N ASP A 271 -7.78 -7.85 20.80
CA ASP A 271 -7.71 -9.06 19.99
C ASP A 271 -7.28 -8.70 18.56
N VAL A 272 -6.12 -9.21 18.12
CA VAL A 272 -5.52 -8.84 16.83
C VAL A 272 -5.43 -10.02 15.85
N ILE A 273 -5.36 -11.25 16.35
CA ILE A 273 -5.37 -12.46 15.54
C ILE A 273 -6.38 -13.43 16.12
N THR A 274 -7.23 -13.96 15.26
CA THR A 274 -8.11 -15.09 15.59
C THR A 274 -7.62 -16.34 14.86
N ILE A 275 -7.54 -17.45 15.55
CA ILE A 275 -7.28 -18.76 14.95
C ILE A 275 -8.62 -19.32 14.50
N ASP A 276 -8.84 -19.30 13.19
CA ASP A 276 -10.11 -19.58 12.51
C ASP A 276 -10.10 -20.87 11.67
N ASP A 277 -8.98 -21.57 11.66
CA ASP A 277 -8.81 -22.85 10.99
C ASP A 277 -9.33 -23.99 11.86
N ASN A 278 -10.37 -24.62 11.44
CA ASN A 278 -10.92 -25.82 12.06
C ASN A 278 -10.16 -27.07 11.55
N ASN A 279 -8.82 -27.08 11.71
CA ASN A 279 -7.97 -28.13 11.17
C ASN A 279 -6.68 -28.32 11.98
N ASN A 280 -6.65 -29.30 12.88
CA ASN A 280 -5.44 -29.70 13.61
C ASN A 280 -4.35 -30.36 12.72
N ALA A 281 -4.55 -30.47 11.43
CA ALA A 281 -3.65 -31.19 10.54
C ALA A 281 -2.57 -30.31 9.86
N ALA A 282 -2.70 -28.98 9.90
CA ALA A 282 -1.74 -28.09 9.25
C ALA A 282 -1.57 -26.79 10.02
N PHE A 283 -0.32 -26.40 10.27
CA PHE A 283 0.00 -25.08 10.80
C PHE A 283 -0.17 -24.00 9.72
N LEU A 284 -0.89 -22.94 10.06
CA LEU A 284 -0.99 -21.73 9.25
C LEU A 284 -0.20 -20.60 9.89
N THR A 285 0.52 -19.84 9.07
CA THR A 285 1.15 -18.61 9.52
C THR A 285 0.10 -17.53 9.67
N LYS A 286 0.08 -16.88 10.81
CA LYS A 286 -0.73 -15.70 11.13
C LYS A 286 0.19 -14.54 11.41
N GLN A 287 -0.22 -13.32 11.05
CA GLN A 287 0.56 -12.12 11.32
C GLN A 287 -0.35 -10.92 11.60
N HIS A 288 0.19 -9.96 12.34
CA HIS A 288 -0.42 -8.67 12.60
C HIS A 288 0.64 -7.60 12.76
N THR A 289 0.43 -6.45 12.11
CA THR A 289 1.29 -5.27 12.26
C THR A 289 0.67 -4.33 13.28
N PHE A 290 1.45 -3.84 14.25
CA PHE A 290 0.98 -2.93 15.28
C PHE A 290 1.98 -1.80 15.57
N THR A 291 1.47 -0.69 16.07
CA THR A 291 2.29 0.39 16.63
C THR A 291 2.39 0.20 18.14
N ALA A 292 3.60 0.19 18.68
CA ALA A 292 3.79 0.05 20.11
C ALA A 292 3.28 1.29 20.85
N GLY A 293 2.26 1.14 21.69
CA GLY A 293 1.71 2.22 22.51
C GLY A 293 2.58 2.58 23.71
N SER A 294 3.52 1.70 24.09
CA SER A 294 4.41 1.85 25.24
C SER A 294 5.71 1.08 25.04
N THR A 295 6.66 1.24 25.97
CA THR A 295 7.93 0.49 25.96
C THR A 295 7.80 -0.95 26.44
N SER A 296 6.66 -1.36 26.99
CA SER A 296 6.39 -2.73 27.44
C SER A 296 5.05 -3.18 26.87
N VAL A 297 5.09 -3.99 25.82
CA VAL A 297 3.92 -4.46 25.10
C VAL A 297 3.61 -5.91 25.50
N ARG A 298 2.36 -6.17 25.86
CA ARG A 298 1.91 -7.50 26.22
C ARG A 298 1.44 -8.29 24.98
N ILE A 299 2.02 -9.47 24.78
CA ILE A 299 1.53 -10.46 23.83
C ILE A 299 0.87 -11.58 24.61
N ARG A 300 -0.42 -11.85 24.36
CA ARG A 300 -1.20 -12.81 25.13
C ARG A 300 -1.97 -13.75 24.20
N ILE A 301 -1.82 -15.04 24.44
CA ILE A 301 -2.73 -16.06 23.92
C ILE A 301 -3.87 -16.18 24.92
N GLU A 302 -5.10 -16.08 24.46
CA GLU A 302 -6.26 -16.29 25.32
C GLU A 302 -7.33 -17.16 24.66
N SER A 303 -8.02 -17.92 25.48
CA SER A 303 -9.16 -18.72 25.09
C SER A 303 -10.15 -18.86 26.24
N ALA A 304 -11.43 -18.83 25.88
CA ALA A 304 -12.54 -19.18 26.75
C ALA A 304 -13.37 -20.32 26.15
N ALA A 305 -12.74 -21.21 25.38
CA ALA A 305 -13.44 -22.29 24.68
C ALA A 305 -12.82 -23.66 24.98
N ALA A 306 -13.66 -24.68 25.02
CA ALA A 306 -13.25 -26.09 25.07
C ALA A 306 -12.71 -26.49 23.71
N ASN A 307 -11.39 -26.53 23.55
CA ASN A 307 -10.72 -26.93 22.31
C ASN A 307 -9.30 -27.40 22.52
N ARG A 308 -8.66 -27.81 21.42
CA ARG A 308 -7.23 -28.10 21.37
C ARG A 308 -6.61 -27.27 20.27
N SER A 309 -5.52 -26.58 20.60
CA SER A 309 -4.77 -25.74 19.65
C SER A 309 -3.27 -25.84 19.89
N TYR A 310 -2.50 -25.59 18.86
CA TYR A 310 -1.05 -25.65 18.89
C TYR A 310 -0.45 -24.37 18.33
N PHE A 311 0.67 -23.95 18.91
CA PHE A 311 1.36 -22.71 18.59
C PHE A 311 2.86 -22.92 18.57
N THR A 312 3.56 -22.29 17.64
CA THR A 312 5.02 -22.28 17.53
C THR A 312 5.48 -21.08 16.70
N ASP A 313 6.78 -20.88 16.61
CA ASP A 313 7.43 -19.88 15.75
C ASP A 313 6.92 -18.45 15.96
N PHE A 314 6.74 -18.06 17.24
CA PHE A 314 6.41 -16.70 17.58
C PHE A 314 7.57 -15.77 17.24
N SER A 315 7.26 -14.63 16.65
CA SER A 315 8.23 -13.56 16.36
C SER A 315 7.58 -12.21 16.54
N VAL A 316 8.26 -11.28 17.21
CA VAL A 316 7.96 -9.86 17.22
C VAL A 316 9.22 -9.10 16.85
N ARG A 317 9.19 -8.39 15.73
CA ARG A 317 10.32 -7.62 15.24
C ARG A 317 9.90 -6.23 14.78
N LEU A 318 10.83 -5.28 14.89
CA LEU A 318 10.67 -3.96 14.26
C LEU A 318 10.30 -4.15 12.77
N ALA A 319 9.42 -3.31 12.26
CA ALA A 319 8.91 -3.38 10.89
C ALA A 319 9.31 -2.17 10.06
N VAL A 320 9.73 -2.41 8.81
CA VAL A 320 9.59 -1.42 7.73
C VAL A 320 8.14 -1.44 7.28
N GLU A 321 7.52 -0.27 7.24
CA GLU A 321 6.08 -0.14 7.03
C GLU A 321 5.66 -0.53 5.60
N ASP A 322 4.51 -1.18 5.51
CA ASP A 322 3.73 -1.33 4.29
C ASP A 322 2.76 -0.14 4.19
N ARG A 323 2.93 0.68 3.17
CA ARG A 323 2.09 1.85 2.90
C ARG A 323 0.86 1.52 2.06
N SER A 324 0.62 0.24 1.77
CA SER A 324 -0.60 -0.23 1.13
C SER A 324 -1.74 -0.39 2.16
N VAL A 325 -2.95 -0.59 1.65
CA VAL A 325 -4.14 -0.89 2.47
C VAL A 325 -4.03 -2.18 3.27
N ASN A 326 -3.11 -3.09 2.90
CA ASN A 326 -2.93 -4.37 3.59
C ASN A 326 -2.17 -4.22 4.91
N ASP A 327 -1.38 -3.15 5.08
CA ASP A 327 -0.61 -2.82 6.29
C ASP A 327 0.21 -4.01 6.84
N LYS A 328 0.80 -4.82 5.94
CA LYS A 328 1.61 -5.98 6.30
C LYS A 328 3.08 -5.66 6.19
N GLY A 329 3.66 -5.10 7.25
CA GLY A 329 5.04 -4.63 7.29
C GLY A 329 6.08 -5.73 7.05
N LEU A 330 7.31 -5.29 6.77
CA LEU A 330 8.49 -6.17 6.63
C LEU A 330 9.23 -6.22 7.97
N GLN A 331 9.34 -7.38 8.58
CA GLN A 331 10.20 -7.61 9.75
C GLN A 331 11.67 -7.30 9.41
N VAL A 332 12.37 -6.62 10.31
CA VAL A 332 13.77 -6.27 10.15
C VAL A 332 14.66 -7.34 10.80
N PHE A 333 15.57 -7.89 10.02
CA PHE A 333 16.62 -8.80 10.49
C PHE A 333 17.97 -8.10 10.42
N GLY A 334 18.68 -8.05 11.56
CA GLY A 334 19.94 -7.34 11.70
C GLY A 334 19.83 -5.84 11.47
N THR A 335 20.81 -5.24 10.83
CA THR A 335 20.84 -3.80 10.53
C THR A 335 20.80 -3.57 9.03
N VAL A 336 19.73 -2.91 8.55
CA VAL A 336 19.60 -2.45 7.17
C VAL A 336 19.90 -0.95 7.13
N THR A 337 20.83 -0.57 6.25
CA THR A 337 21.30 0.80 6.11
C THR A 337 20.31 1.62 5.29
N LYS A 338 20.00 2.84 5.77
CA LYS A 338 19.20 3.83 5.07
C LYS A 338 20.05 5.04 4.70
N SER A 339 19.93 5.53 3.48
CA SER A 339 20.66 6.71 3.01
C SER A 339 19.86 7.43 1.93
N ALA A 340 20.01 8.75 1.82
CA ALA A 340 19.35 9.52 0.78
C ALA A 340 19.67 8.95 -0.62
N VAL A 341 18.68 8.90 -1.51
CA VAL A 341 18.84 8.37 -2.89
C VAL A 341 19.82 9.19 -3.72
N ALA A 342 19.94 10.49 -3.43
CA ALA A 342 20.92 11.42 -3.99
C ALA A 342 21.28 12.49 -2.96
N THR A 343 22.32 13.27 -3.19
CA THR A 343 22.76 14.36 -2.31
C THR A 343 21.62 15.34 -2.07
N GLY A 344 21.23 15.54 -0.81
CA GLY A 344 20.15 16.46 -0.40
C GLY A 344 18.73 16.03 -0.77
N ALA A 345 18.55 14.85 -1.38
CA ALA A 345 17.23 14.28 -1.62
C ALA A 345 16.57 13.83 -0.31
N GLU A 346 15.24 13.95 -0.22
CA GLU A 346 14.47 13.49 0.95
C GLU A 346 14.23 11.98 0.91
N LEU A 347 13.90 11.41 -0.25
CA LEU A 347 13.66 9.97 -0.36
C LEU A 347 14.91 9.16 0.02
N VAL A 348 14.73 8.07 0.77
CA VAL A 348 15.83 7.20 1.16
C VAL A 348 15.83 5.87 0.43
N ALA A 349 17.00 5.29 0.34
CA ALA A 349 17.27 3.97 -0.18
C ALA A 349 17.71 3.03 0.94
N TYR A 350 17.39 1.77 0.79
CA TYR A 350 17.74 0.67 1.69
C TYR A 350 18.89 -0.15 1.08
N SER A 351 19.90 -0.42 1.88
CA SER A 351 21.12 -1.14 1.46
C SER A 351 21.76 -1.90 2.63
N GLY A 352 22.96 -2.47 2.41
CA GLY A 352 23.67 -3.22 3.45
C GLY A 352 23.10 -4.62 3.68
N PHE A 353 22.37 -5.15 2.71
CA PHE A 353 21.80 -6.49 2.77
C PHE A 353 22.89 -7.57 2.82
N SER A 354 22.67 -8.59 3.64
CA SER A 354 23.57 -9.71 3.84
C SER A 354 22.83 -10.95 4.33
N GLY A 355 23.53 -12.03 4.62
CA GLY A 355 22.95 -13.23 5.23
C GLY A 355 22.27 -13.01 6.58
N SER A 356 22.60 -11.93 7.28
CA SER A 356 22.02 -11.55 8.58
C SER A 356 21.25 -10.24 8.55
N ASN A 357 21.37 -9.44 7.50
CA ASN A 357 20.73 -8.15 7.36
C ASN A 357 19.78 -8.19 6.15
N TYR A 358 18.50 -8.29 6.39
CA TYR A 358 17.48 -8.38 5.34
C TYR A 358 16.11 -7.99 5.90
N LEU A 359 15.14 -7.87 5.01
CA LEU A 359 13.75 -7.63 5.38
C LEU A 359 12.90 -8.86 5.01
N GLU A 360 11.89 -9.17 5.80
CA GLU A 360 11.02 -10.31 5.56
C GLU A 360 9.55 -9.99 5.87
N GLN A 361 8.68 -10.26 4.91
CA GLN A 361 7.25 -10.33 5.18
C GLN A 361 6.90 -11.79 5.49
N PRO A 362 6.39 -12.10 6.68
CA PRO A 362 5.89 -13.43 6.99
C PRO A 362 4.87 -13.88 5.95
N TYR A 363 4.76 -15.18 5.75
CA TYR A 363 3.80 -15.72 4.79
C TYR A 363 2.39 -15.14 5.01
N ASN A 364 1.79 -14.75 3.92
CA ASN A 364 0.36 -14.41 3.84
C ASN A 364 -0.19 -14.75 2.45
N THR A 365 -1.49 -14.90 2.36
CA THR A 365 -2.17 -15.32 1.13
C THR A 365 -2.20 -14.26 0.05
N ASP A 366 -2.01 -12.96 0.38
CA ASP A 366 -2.05 -11.85 -0.57
C ASP A 366 -0.96 -11.96 -1.65
N LEU A 367 0.16 -12.62 -1.31
CA LEU A 367 1.27 -12.86 -2.23
C LEU A 367 1.19 -14.21 -2.95
N ASN A 368 0.04 -14.87 -2.91
CA ASN A 368 -0.23 -16.10 -3.68
C ASN A 368 -0.97 -15.76 -4.98
N PHE A 369 -0.22 -15.35 -5.98
CA PHE A 369 -0.79 -14.90 -7.26
C PHE A 369 -1.26 -16.05 -8.17
N GLY A 370 -1.02 -17.32 -7.79
CA GLY A 370 -1.38 -18.46 -8.62
C GLY A 370 -0.81 -18.33 -10.03
N THR A 371 -1.67 -18.54 -11.02
CA THR A 371 -1.41 -18.27 -12.45
C THR A 371 -1.91 -16.90 -12.88
N GLY A 372 -2.49 -16.08 -11.95
CA GLY A 372 -3.09 -14.78 -12.19
C GLY A 372 -2.07 -13.68 -12.52
N ASP A 373 -2.57 -12.51 -12.81
CA ASP A 373 -1.75 -11.34 -13.09
C ASP A 373 -1.04 -10.86 -11.82
N PHE A 374 0.11 -10.27 -11.97
CA PHE A 374 0.83 -9.56 -10.91
C PHE A 374 1.85 -8.58 -11.48
N SER A 375 2.31 -7.67 -10.65
CA SER A 375 3.46 -6.81 -10.97
C SER A 375 4.36 -6.60 -9.76
N CYS A 376 5.65 -6.41 -10.05
CA CYS A 376 6.65 -5.97 -9.08
C CYS A 376 7.46 -4.84 -9.70
N ILE A 377 7.46 -3.66 -9.06
CA ILE A 377 8.14 -2.45 -9.52
C ILE A 377 9.03 -1.97 -8.40
N SER A 378 10.29 -1.64 -8.72
CA SER A 378 11.23 -1.08 -7.75
C SER A 378 12.27 -0.21 -8.46
N TRP A 379 12.84 0.74 -7.72
CA TRP A 379 14.05 1.45 -8.11
C TRP A 379 15.25 0.76 -7.50
N VAL A 380 16.25 0.52 -8.34
CA VAL A 380 17.46 -0.21 -7.98
C VAL A 380 18.71 0.57 -8.39
N LYS A 381 19.75 0.48 -7.55
CA LYS A 381 21.08 1.00 -7.86
C LYS A 381 22.10 -0.06 -7.48
N HIS A 382 22.87 -0.58 -8.44
CA HIS A 382 23.77 -1.69 -8.23
C HIS A 382 25.22 -1.31 -8.62
N PRO A 383 26.23 -1.64 -7.79
CA PRO A 383 27.63 -1.33 -8.09
C PRO A 383 28.25 -2.27 -9.12
N ASN A 384 27.51 -3.25 -9.64
CA ASN A 384 27.97 -4.36 -10.48
C ASN A 384 29.12 -5.18 -9.84
N THR A 385 29.14 -5.18 -8.51
CA THR A 385 30.00 -6.07 -7.71
C THR A 385 29.12 -7.03 -6.93
N PHE A 386 29.55 -8.26 -6.78
CA PHE A 386 28.79 -9.33 -6.12
C PHE A 386 29.54 -9.78 -4.86
N ALA A 387 28.80 -10.07 -3.80
CA ALA A 387 29.38 -10.41 -2.49
C ALA A 387 30.28 -11.66 -2.51
N SER A 388 30.10 -12.57 -3.46
CA SER A 388 30.93 -13.76 -3.65
C SER A 388 30.53 -14.45 -4.94
N ASN A 389 31.07 -14.22 -6.07
CA ASN A 389 30.75 -14.92 -7.34
C ASN A 389 29.33 -15.51 -7.45
N GLN A 390 28.38 -14.92 -6.72
CA GLN A 390 27.01 -15.37 -6.57
C GLN A 390 26.04 -14.30 -7.06
N HIS A 391 24.82 -14.73 -7.38
CA HIS A 391 23.76 -13.84 -7.82
C HIS A 391 23.30 -12.90 -6.70
N SER A 392 22.81 -11.71 -7.05
CA SER A 392 22.18 -10.77 -6.12
C SER A 392 20.65 -10.87 -6.23
N HIS A 393 19.96 -10.98 -5.10
CA HIS A 393 18.50 -11.14 -5.06
C HIS A 393 17.83 -9.87 -4.53
N ILE A 394 16.92 -9.29 -5.32
CA ILE A 394 16.13 -8.12 -4.94
C ILE A 394 14.98 -8.56 -4.03
N ILE A 395 14.17 -9.50 -4.52
CA ILE A 395 13.11 -10.15 -3.75
C ILE A 395 13.14 -11.66 -4.00
N SER A 396 12.66 -12.41 -3.03
CA SER A 396 12.63 -13.87 -3.10
C SER A 396 11.46 -14.44 -2.26
N LYS A 397 10.63 -15.26 -2.89
CA LYS A 397 9.62 -16.10 -2.25
C LYS A 397 9.85 -17.52 -2.71
N ILE A 398 10.81 -18.21 -2.06
CA ILE A 398 11.38 -19.48 -2.52
C ILE A 398 11.35 -20.52 -1.41
N ASN A 399 10.75 -21.67 -1.71
CA ASN A 399 11.02 -22.94 -1.05
C ASN A 399 11.84 -23.83 -2.01
N PRO A 400 13.05 -24.26 -1.64
CA PRO A 400 13.88 -25.11 -2.51
C PRO A 400 13.24 -26.44 -2.91
N GLU A 401 12.30 -26.92 -2.12
CA GLU A 401 11.67 -28.23 -2.26
C GLU A 401 10.25 -28.17 -2.85
N ALA A 402 9.67 -26.96 -2.97
CA ALA A 402 8.30 -26.78 -3.45
C ALA A 402 8.24 -26.09 -4.82
N SER A 403 7.16 -26.35 -5.55
CA SER A 403 6.73 -25.55 -6.69
C SER A 403 6.21 -24.17 -6.24
N GLY A 404 5.96 -23.27 -7.18
CA GLY A 404 5.29 -22.01 -6.86
C GLY A 404 6.21 -20.90 -6.37
N GLN A 405 7.49 -20.99 -6.62
CA GLN A 405 8.48 -20.02 -6.16
C GLN A 405 8.77 -18.95 -7.21
N PHE A 406 9.15 -17.74 -6.76
CA PHE A 406 9.70 -16.73 -7.65
C PHE A 406 10.77 -15.87 -6.95
N THR A 407 11.71 -15.37 -7.74
CA THR A 407 12.71 -14.40 -7.29
C THR A 407 13.08 -13.46 -8.42
N ILE A 408 13.34 -12.19 -8.10
CA ILE A 408 13.97 -11.24 -9.02
C ILE A 408 15.47 -11.23 -8.69
N GLN A 409 16.27 -11.62 -9.66
CA GLN A 409 17.68 -11.98 -9.49
C GLN A 409 18.55 -11.28 -10.54
N TYR A 410 19.65 -10.69 -10.09
CA TYR A 410 20.71 -10.14 -10.94
C TYR A 410 21.94 -11.06 -10.89
N ASN A 411 22.34 -11.54 -12.03
CA ASN A 411 23.44 -12.51 -12.16
C ASN A 411 24.79 -11.85 -12.41
N THR A 412 25.84 -12.61 -12.12
CA THR A 412 27.23 -12.22 -12.38
C THR A 412 27.56 -12.04 -13.87
N ASP A 413 26.75 -12.62 -14.77
CA ASP A 413 26.83 -12.42 -16.21
C ASP A 413 26.05 -11.17 -16.70
N SER A 414 25.66 -10.30 -15.77
CA SER A 414 24.93 -9.07 -16.04
C SER A 414 23.52 -9.29 -16.62
N THR A 415 22.87 -10.38 -16.25
CA THR A 415 21.46 -10.64 -16.59
C THR A 415 20.55 -10.39 -15.41
N LEU A 416 19.50 -9.59 -15.58
CA LEU A 416 18.44 -9.35 -14.58
C LEU A 416 17.14 -9.98 -15.08
N TYR A 417 16.60 -10.91 -14.31
CA TYR A 417 15.40 -11.64 -14.68
C TYR A 417 14.55 -12.09 -13.49
N LEU A 418 13.32 -12.45 -13.74
CA LEU A 418 12.50 -13.21 -12.81
C LEU A 418 12.76 -14.70 -13.02
N ARG A 419 12.97 -15.42 -11.93
CA ARG A 419 13.14 -16.88 -11.93
C ARG A 419 12.02 -17.56 -11.15
N SER A 420 11.52 -18.67 -11.69
CA SER A 420 10.61 -19.58 -11.00
C SER A 420 11.12 -21.01 -11.15
N GLY A 421 11.36 -21.69 -10.04
CA GLY A 421 12.02 -22.99 -10.05
C GLY A 421 13.41 -22.92 -10.68
N ALA A 422 13.69 -23.81 -11.62
CA ALA A 422 14.94 -23.82 -12.38
C ALA A 422 14.92 -22.91 -13.64
N THR A 423 13.77 -22.32 -13.98
CA THR A 423 13.56 -21.56 -15.21
C THR A 423 13.74 -20.06 -14.98
N SER A 424 14.50 -19.40 -15.84
CA SER A 424 14.65 -17.95 -15.90
C SER A 424 13.70 -17.38 -16.95
N TYR A 425 12.95 -16.36 -16.58
CA TYR A 425 11.97 -15.70 -17.45
C TYR A 425 12.35 -14.24 -17.67
N THR A 426 12.15 -13.76 -18.86
CA THR A 426 12.25 -12.35 -19.27
C THR A 426 13.48 -11.62 -18.71
N ASN A 427 14.61 -11.78 -19.42
CA ASN A 427 15.83 -11.03 -19.14
C ASN A 427 15.68 -9.58 -19.59
N ILE A 428 15.91 -8.62 -18.69
CA ILE A 428 15.87 -7.18 -18.99
C ILE A 428 17.27 -6.55 -19.11
N GLY A 429 18.28 -7.40 -19.26
CA GLY A 429 19.65 -6.98 -19.55
C GLY A 429 20.42 -6.45 -18.32
N PRO A 430 21.58 -5.83 -18.55
CA PRO A 430 22.45 -5.34 -17.50
C PRO A 430 21.88 -4.08 -16.83
N LEU A 431 22.26 -3.88 -15.56
CA LEU A 431 22.10 -2.62 -14.86
C LEU A 431 23.29 -1.70 -15.11
N SER A 432 23.05 -0.41 -15.23
CA SER A 432 24.10 0.61 -15.28
C SER A 432 24.76 0.75 -13.90
N THR A 433 26.09 0.72 -13.86
CA THR A 433 26.85 0.75 -12.61
C THR A 433 26.56 2.02 -11.81
N ASN A 434 26.21 1.87 -10.54
CA ASN A 434 25.94 2.97 -9.59
C ASN A 434 24.91 4.00 -10.07
N THR A 435 23.99 3.61 -10.95
CA THR A 435 22.94 4.46 -11.50
C THR A 435 21.57 3.97 -11.02
N TRP A 436 20.70 4.88 -10.60
CA TRP A 436 19.33 4.54 -10.31
C TRP A 436 18.58 4.18 -11.59
N GLN A 437 17.94 3.03 -11.57
CA GLN A 437 17.13 2.52 -12.67
C GLN A 437 15.82 1.95 -12.12
N GLN A 438 14.72 2.21 -12.79
CA GLN A 438 13.46 1.54 -12.49
C GLN A 438 13.45 0.19 -13.19
N ILE A 439 13.06 -0.85 -12.47
CA ILE A 439 12.77 -2.17 -13.00
C ILE A 439 11.30 -2.52 -12.75
N ALA A 440 10.68 -3.17 -13.74
CA ALA A 440 9.33 -3.71 -13.56
C ALA A 440 9.21 -5.08 -14.24
N PHE A 441 8.65 -6.04 -13.50
CA PHE A 441 8.20 -7.33 -14.00
C PHE A 441 6.69 -7.41 -13.86
N VAL A 442 6.00 -7.62 -14.96
CA VAL A 442 4.53 -7.60 -15.07
C VAL A 442 4.06 -8.87 -15.73
N ARG A 443 3.34 -9.74 -15.03
CA ARG A 443 2.62 -10.85 -15.66
C ARG A 443 1.21 -10.40 -16.02
N ARG A 444 0.88 -10.53 -17.29
CA ARG A 444 -0.44 -10.25 -17.85
C ARG A 444 -0.87 -11.42 -18.73
N SER A 445 -2.00 -12.04 -18.37
CA SER A 445 -2.59 -13.16 -19.15
C SER A 445 -1.58 -14.26 -19.47
N GLY A 446 -0.77 -14.67 -18.49
CA GLY A 446 0.22 -15.76 -18.64
C GLY A 446 1.50 -15.39 -19.40
N VAL A 447 1.72 -14.10 -19.70
CA VAL A 447 2.97 -13.60 -20.30
C VAL A 447 3.63 -12.66 -19.32
N LEU A 448 4.93 -12.86 -19.04
CA LEU A 448 5.76 -11.97 -18.23
C LEU A 448 6.44 -10.94 -19.14
N TYR A 449 6.19 -9.68 -18.87
CA TYR A 449 6.81 -8.53 -19.52
C TYR A 449 7.85 -7.93 -18.58
N GLY A 450 9.01 -7.58 -19.10
CA GLY A 450 10.09 -6.90 -18.38
C GLY A 450 10.31 -5.50 -18.91
N TYR A 451 10.44 -4.55 -17.99
CA TYR A 451 10.68 -3.15 -18.30
C TYR A 451 11.88 -2.62 -17.52
N LYS A 452 12.60 -1.67 -18.12
CA LYS A 452 13.68 -0.91 -17.50
C LYS A 452 13.54 0.55 -17.89
N ASP A 453 13.55 1.43 -16.88
CA ASP A 453 13.41 2.88 -17.07
C ASP A 453 12.15 3.24 -17.90
N GLY A 454 11.03 2.61 -17.58
CA GLY A 454 9.76 2.79 -18.25
C GLY A 454 9.66 2.22 -19.66
N ASN A 455 10.73 1.58 -20.19
CA ASN A 455 10.77 1.04 -21.54
C ASN A 455 10.62 -0.49 -21.52
N PHE A 456 9.79 -1.02 -22.41
CA PHE A 456 9.68 -2.47 -22.63
C PHE A 456 11.00 -3.03 -23.18
N ILE A 457 11.50 -4.10 -22.56
CA ILE A 457 12.75 -4.76 -22.95
C ILE A 457 12.50 -6.14 -23.59
N GLY A 458 11.54 -6.90 -23.03
CA GLY A 458 11.26 -8.23 -23.53
C GLY A 458 10.12 -8.92 -22.78
N SER A 459 9.69 -10.06 -23.31
CA SER A 459 8.65 -10.88 -22.69
C SER A 459 8.90 -12.37 -22.89
N SER A 460 8.26 -13.19 -22.06
CA SER A 460 8.27 -14.64 -22.15
C SER A 460 6.97 -15.23 -21.63
N ASN A 461 6.57 -16.40 -22.14
CA ASN A 461 5.43 -17.12 -21.57
C ASN A 461 5.73 -17.52 -20.13
N PHE A 462 4.82 -17.22 -19.22
CA PHE A 462 4.93 -17.49 -17.80
C PHE A 462 3.58 -17.84 -17.20
N SER A 463 3.17 -19.08 -17.36
CA SER A 463 1.90 -19.62 -16.85
C SER A 463 2.06 -20.45 -15.57
N ALA A 464 3.26 -20.45 -14.96
CA ALA A 464 3.51 -21.19 -13.73
C ALA A 464 2.67 -20.65 -12.56
N ASP A 465 2.14 -21.54 -11.74
CA ASP A 465 1.59 -21.20 -10.45
C ASP A 465 2.75 -20.80 -9.51
N ILE A 466 2.69 -19.59 -8.96
CA ILE A 466 3.70 -19.06 -8.02
C ILE A 466 3.18 -18.95 -6.59
N SER A 467 2.15 -19.69 -6.25
CA SER A 467 1.65 -19.82 -4.87
C SER A 467 2.51 -20.79 -4.07
N ASN A 468 2.91 -20.37 -2.88
CA ASN A 468 3.55 -21.20 -1.88
C ASN A 468 3.38 -20.61 -0.48
N ASN A 469 3.76 -21.34 0.57
CA ASN A 469 3.60 -20.91 1.97
C ASN A 469 4.87 -20.26 2.55
N GLU A 470 5.78 -19.79 1.71
CA GLU A 470 7.02 -19.16 2.15
C GLU A 470 6.85 -17.66 2.41
N SER A 471 7.68 -17.11 3.28
CA SER A 471 7.82 -15.68 3.47
C SER A 471 8.42 -15.00 2.23
N LEU A 472 8.11 -13.71 2.03
CA LEU A 472 8.80 -12.88 1.04
C LEU A 472 10.03 -12.24 1.71
N ARG A 473 11.21 -12.43 1.14
CA ARG A 473 12.43 -11.73 1.56
C ARG A 473 12.83 -10.65 0.57
N VAL A 474 13.34 -9.55 1.11
CA VAL A 474 13.88 -8.42 0.36
C VAL A 474 15.38 -8.31 0.66
N GLY A 475 16.19 -8.20 -0.39
CA GLY A 475 17.63 -8.07 -0.30
C GLY A 475 18.41 -9.38 -0.16
N ILE A 476 17.71 -10.51 -0.08
CA ILE A 476 18.34 -11.84 0.02
C ILE A 476 17.40 -12.93 -0.50
N ARG A 477 17.95 -14.12 -0.75
CA ARG A 477 17.20 -15.34 -1.03
C ARG A 477 16.88 -16.13 0.25
N ASN A 478 15.68 -16.75 0.34
CA ASN A 478 15.36 -17.77 1.32
C ASN A 478 16.24 -19.01 1.05
N SER A 479 16.95 -19.49 2.04
CA SER A 479 17.75 -20.72 2.08
C SER A 479 18.96 -20.89 1.12
N GLY A 480 20.01 -21.49 1.65
CA GLY A 480 21.08 -22.27 1.00
C GLY A 480 22.10 -21.53 0.13
N TYR A 481 21.73 -20.46 -0.53
CA TYR A 481 22.64 -19.66 -1.37
C TYR A 481 22.73 -18.23 -0.83
N ILE A 482 23.93 -17.84 -0.44
CA ILE A 482 24.23 -16.50 0.10
C ILE A 482 24.38 -15.53 -1.09
N GLY A 483 23.25 -15.11 -1.66
CA GLY A 483 23.21 -14.10 -2.72
C GLY A 483 22.43 -12.87 -2.27
N SER A 484 23.01 -12.07 -1.36
CA SER A 484 22.40 -10.82 -0.96
C SER A 484 22.52 -9.74 -2.04
N TRP A 485 21.56 -8.82 -2.04
CA TRP A 485 21.62 -7.64 -2.88
C TRP A 485 22.75 -6.70 -2.39
N THR A 486 23.71 -6.42 -3.24
CA THR A 486 24.87 -5.57 -2.89
C THR A 486 24.66 -4.09 -3.19
N GLY A 487 23.54 -3.74 -3.79
CA GLY A 487 23.15 -2.37 -4.14
C GLY A 487 22.17 -1.74 -3.16
N SER A 488 21.45 -0.74 -3.66
CA SER A 488 20.40 -0.03 -2.94
C SER A 488 19.05 -0.25 -3.60
N LEU A 489 17.97 -0.25 -2.80
CA LEU A 489 16.58 -0.41 -3.21
C LEU A 489 15.74 0.75 -2.68
N ALA A 490 14.77 1.20 -3.45
CA ALA A 490 13.75 2.16 -3.04
C ALA A 490 12.43 1.91 -3.76
N LEU A 491 11.32 2.36 -3.19
CA LEU A 491 9.99 2.28 -3.79
C LEU A 491 9.67 0.88 -4.34
N LEU A 492 9.68 -0.14 -3.47
CA LEU A 492 9.28 -1.50 -3.83
C LEU A 492 7.76 -1.63 -3.73
N ARG A 493 7.10 -1.96 -4.85
CA ARG A 493 5.66 -2.18 -4.92
C ARG A 493 5.36 -3.53 -5.56
N ILE A 494 4.42 -4.25 -4.95
CA ILE A 494 3.94 -5.56 -5.41
C ILE A 494 2.42 -5.48 -5.52
N SER A 495 1.87 -5.85 -6.67
CA SER A 495 0.44 -5.77 -6.94
C SER A 495 -0.09 -7.07 -7.55
N GLY A 496 -1.35 -7.42 -7.27
CA GLY A 496 -2.12 -8.48 -7.91
C GLY A 496 -2.70 -8.08 -9.27
N SER A 497 -2.26 -6.96 -9.84
CA SER A 497 -2.70 -6.45 -11.14
C SER A 497 -1.53 -6.11 -12.06
N ALA A 498 -1.82 -5.94 -13.36
CA ALA A 498 -0.84 -5.75 -14.41
C ALA A 498 -0.94 -4.35 -15.04
N PRO A 499 -0.11 -3.37 -14.63
CA PRO A 499 -0.11 -2.04 -15.23
C PRO A 499 0.19 -2.09 -16.74
N SER A 500 -0.45 -1.21 -17.51
CA SER A 500 -0.20 -1.09 -18.95
C SER A 500 1.21 -0.55 -19.23
N PRO A 501 1.76 -0.71 -20.47
CA PRO A 501 3.04 -0.11 -20.83
C PRO A 501 3.07 1.41 -20.62
N GLU A 502 1.96 2.09 -20.91
CA GLU A 502 1.80 3.55 -20.73
C GLU A 502 1.84 3.92 -19.25
N GLN A 503 1.20 3.13 -18.39
CA GLN A 503 1.26 3.32 -16.94
C GLN A 503 2.68 3.08 -16.39
N ILE A 504 3.39 2.04 -16.84
CA ILE A 504 4.80 1.81 -16.47
C ILE A 504 5.67 3.00 -16.89
N LYS A 505 5.44 3.52 -18.10
CA LYS A 505 6.16 4.70 -18.60
C LYS A 505 5.87 5.93 -17.74
N LYS A 506 4.59 6.17 -17.42
CA LYS A 506 4.20 7.28 -16.55
C LYS A 506 4.81 7.15 -15.14
N ILE A 507 4.75 5.97 -14.52
CA ILE A 507 5.36 5.71 -13.22
C ILE A 507 6.84 6.08 -13.24
N TYR A 508 7.57 5.66 -14.27
CA TYR A 508 8.98 6.02 -14.43
C TYR A 508 9.20 7.53 -14.57
N GLU A 509 8.47 8.18 -15.48
CA GLU A 509 8.67 9.60 -15.77
C GLU A 509 8.36 10.48 -14.54
N ASP A 510 7.32 10.17 -13.79
CA ASP A 510 6.91 10.93 -12.61
C ASP A 510 7.83 10.67 -11.40
N GLU A 511 8.40 9.47 -11.29
CA GLU A 511 9.23 9.10 -10.14
C GLU A 511 10.71 9.43 -10.32
N LYS A 512 11.25 9.42 -11.56
CA LYS A 512 12.69 9.65 -11.79
C LYS A 512 13.21 10.97 -11.21
N VAL A 513 12.34 11.96 -11.10
CA VAL A 513 12.67 13.28 -10.53
C VAL A 513 12.89 13.27 -9.03
N LEU A 514 12.40 12.22 -8.31
CA LEU A 514 12.62 12.02 -6.88
C LEU A 514 14.05 11.52 -6.59
N PHE A 515 14.74 10.97 -7.59
CA PHE A 515 16.10 10.42 -7.48
C PHE A 515 17.19 11.42 -7.88
N GLN A 516 16.84 12.69 -8.02
CA GLN A 516 17.76 13.78 -8.34
C GLN A 516 18.32 14.46 -7.08
N GLU A 517 19.45 15.15 -7.22
CA GLU A 517 20.01 15.96 -6.14
C GLU A 517 18.99 17.02 -5.66
N ASN A 518 18.92 17.16 -4.33
CA ASN A 518 18.01 18.10 -3.65
C ASN A 518 16.51 17.87 -3.92
N ALA A 519 16.12 16.72 -4.44
CA ALA A 519 14.71 16.40 -4.67
C ALA A 519 13.93 16.35 -3.36
N LYS A 520 12.79 17.04 -3.33
CA LYS A 520 11.86 17.04 -2.20
C LYS A 520 10.69 16.12 -2.53
N ALA A 521 10.44 15.14 -1.67
CA ALA A 521 9.47 14.06 -1.93
C ALA A 521 8.21 14.15 -1.04
N THR A 522 8.23 14.98 0.01
CA THR A 522 7.22 14.99 1.08
C THR A 522 6.48 16.31 1.17
N LEU A 523 5.39 16.35 1.95
CA LEU A 523 4.76 17.59 2.37
C LEU A 523 5.72 18.38 3.27
N TYR A 524 5.62 19.70 3.21
CA TYR A 524 6.44 20.59 4.03
C TYR A 524 5.98 20.58 5.49
N GLY A 525 6.94 20.47 6.39
CA GLY A 525 6.73 20.54 7.85
C GLY A 525 6.37 19.18 8.45
N SER A 526 5.78 19.20 9.64
CA SER A 526 5.44 18.00 10.41
C SER A 526 3.93 17.73 10.48
N SER A 527 3.11 18.48 9.75
CA SER A 527 1.66 18.26 9.70
C SER A 527 1.29 17.49 8.45
N ASP A 528 0.66 16.35 8.62
CA ASP A 528 0.10 15.54 7.54
C ASP A 528 -1.37 15.88 7.26
N ALA A 529 -2.03 16.60 8.17
CA ALA A 529 -3.41 17.03 7.96
C ALA A 529 -3.48 18.11 6.87
N VAL A 530 -3.91 17.72 5.68
CA VAL A 530 -4.15 18.62 4.56
C VAL A 530 -5.42 19.43 4.84
N THR A 531 -5.27 20.76 4.90
CA THR A 531 -6.35 21.69 5.24
C THR A 531 -6.98 22.33 4.00
N ALA A 532 -6.21 22.46 2.92
CA ALA A 532 -6.69 23.06 1.68
C ALA A 532 -5.86 22.58 0.47
N LEU A 533 -6.50 22.57 -0.70
CA LEU A 533 -5.89 22.21 -1.98
C LEU A 533 -6.27 23.23 -3.05
N ALA A 534 -5.34 23.59 -3.92
CA ALA A 534 -5.60 24.29 -5.15
C ALA A 534 -4.72 23.76 -6.27
N PHE A 535 -5.25 23.70 -7.48
CA PHE A 535 -4.48 23.40 -8.67
C PHE A 535 -4.47 24.64 -9.57
N ASP A 536 -3.30 25.03 -10.04
CA ASP A 536 -3.12 26.13 -10.99
C ASP A 536 -2.80 25.55 -12.37
N ASP A 537 -3.75 25.67 -13.30
CA ASP A 537 -3.66 25.15 -14.66
C ASP A 537 -2.54 25.82 -15.47
N ASP A 538 -2.22 27.08 -15.18
CA ASP A 538 -1.19 27.82 -15.91
C ASP A 538 0.22 27.36 -15.56
N THR A 539 0.45 27.02 -14.29
CA THR A 539 1.75 26.53 -13.79
C THR A 539 1.84 25.02 -13.75
N ASN A 540 0.72 24.31 -13.84
CA ASN A 540 0.60 22.88 -13.60
C ASN A 540 1.09 22.47 -12.20
N LEU A 541 0.80 23.29 -11.18
CA LEU A 541 1.18 23.06 -9.81
C LEU A 541 -0.02 22.73 -8.93
N LEU A 542 0.14 21.71 -8.10
CA LEU A 542 -0.76 21.40 -7.01
C LEU A 542 -0.25 22.08 -5.73
N HIS A 543 -1.04 22.99 -5.17
CA HIS A 543 -0.77 23.65 -3.90
C HIS A 543 -1.49 22.93 -2.78
N VAL A 544 -0.72 22.47 -1.80
CA VAL A 544 -1.20 21.66 -0.66
C VAL A 544 -0.93 22.42 0.62
N GLY A 545 -1.99 22.83 1.31
CA GLY A 545 -1.93 23.53 2.58
C GLY A 545 -2.01 22.59 3.77
N THR A 546 -1.21 22.87 4.78
CA THR A 546 -1.25 22.23 6.11
C THR A 546 -1.06 23.27 7.20
N SER A 547 -1.24 22.89 8.47
CA SER A 547 -0.93 23.76 9.61
C SER A 547 0.57 24.10 9.73
N SER A 548 1.44 23.42 8.99
CA SER A 548 2.90 23.67 8.96
C SER A 548 3.30 24.57 7.78
N GLY A 549 2.44 24.77 6.80
CA GLY A 549 2.71 25.59 5.63
C GLY A 549 2.10 25.03 4.35
N ARG A 550 2.55 25.58 3.20
CA ARG A 550 2.12 25.10 1.89
C ARG A 550 3.26 24.36 1.18
N SER A 551 2.90 23.31 0.50
CA SER A 551 3.75 22.57 -0.45
C SER A 551 3.27 22.80 -1.87
N ASP A 552 4.16 23.17 -2.79
CA ASP A 552 3.86 23.31 -4.21
C ASP A 552 4.44 22.09 -4.94
N LEU A 553 3.57 21.19 -5.40
CA LEU A 553 3.97 19.95 -6.04
C LEU A 553 3.83 20.04 -7.57
N GLN A 554 4.84 19.50 -8.24
CA GLN A 554 4.78 19.17 -9.66
C GLN A 554 4.84 17.63 -9.79
N GLY A 555 3.71 17.03 -10.12
CA GLY A 555 3.56 15.57 -10.03
C GLY A 555 3.78 15.08 -8.59
N LEU A 556 4.75 14.18 -8.39
CA LEU A 556 5.08 13.61 -7.08
C LEU A 556 6.19 14.38 -6.32
N ARG A 557 6.74 15.43 -6.91
CA ARG A 557 7.86 16.20 -6.36
C ARG A 557 7.41 17.53 -5.82
N ARG A 558 7.77 17.89 -4.59
CA ARG A 558 7.66 19.25 -4.07
C ARG A 558 8.77 20.12 -4.67
N ILE A 559 8.39 21.19 -5.37
CA ILE A 559 9.34 22.09 -6.03
C ILE A 559 9.53 23.40 -5.25
N ASN A 560 8.56 23.76 -4.41
CA ASN A 560 8.61 24.95 -3.57
C ASN A 560 7.76 24.74 -2.31
N ASN A 561 7.92 25.63 -1.32
CA ASN A 561 7.06 25.66 -0.13
C ASN A 561 6.99 27.07 0.46
N ASN A 562 5.89 27.33 1.18
CA ASN A 562 5.71 28.48 2.07
C ASN A 562 5.62 27.97 3.51
N THR A 563 6.20 28.72 4.45
CA THR A 563 6.22 28.36 5.87
C THR A 563 5.01 28.89 6.64
N THR A 564 4.15 29.69 6.01
CA THR A 564 2.92 30.19 6.62
C THR A 564 1.89 29.08 6.68
N ALA A 565 1.32 28.83 7.85
CA ALA A 565 0.25 27.86 8.03
C ALA A 565 -0.96 28.21 7.15
N VAL A 566 -1.52 27.21 6.50
CA VAL A 566 -2.78 27.32 5.77
C VAL A 566 -3.86 26.65 6.60
N THR A 567 -4.90 27.37 6.99
CA THR A 567 -5.90 26.87 7.94
C THR A 567 -7.22 26.50 7.30
N THR A 568 -7.63 27.17 6.23
CA THR A 568 -8.97 27.01 5.67
C THR A 568 -9.05 26.92 4.14
N ALA A 569 -8.26 27.69 3.39
CA ALA A 569 -8.41 27.75 1.95
C ALA A 569 -7.13 28.14 1.20
N ILE A 570 -6.99 27.62 -0.01
CA ILE A 570 -6.06 28.09 -1.04
C ILE A 570 -6.84 28.34 -2.33
N THR A 571 -6.53 29.45 -3.00
CA THR A 571 -6.95 29.68 -4.39
C THR A 571 -5.73 29.98 -5.21
N ALA A 572 -5.58 29.32 -6.35
CA ALA A 572 -4.48 29.51 -7.28
C ALA A 572 -5.05 29.66 -8.71
N GLN A 573 -4.63 30.73 -9.40
CA GLN A 573 -4.99 30.99 -10.79
C GLN A 573 -4.02 32.01 -11.38
N ASN A 574 -3.60 31.82 -12.63
CA ASN A 574 -2.71 32.71 -13.35
C ASN A 574 -1.44 33.08 -12.55
N GLU A 575 -0.81 32.07 -11.92
CA GLU A 575 0.37 32.21 -11.06
C GLU A 575 0.14 33.00 -9.74
N PHE A 576 -1.09 33.45 -9.47
CA PHE A 576 -1.44 34.09 -8.20
C PHE A 576 -1.99 33.04 -7.21
N ILE A 577 -1.48 33.12 -5.99
CA ILE A 577 -1.90 32.24 -4.90
C ILE A 577 -2.41 33.10 -3.75
N ILE A 578 -3.61 32.76 -3.26
CA ILE A 578 -4.20 33.38 -2.06
C ILE A 578 -4.39 32.26 -1.04
N GLU A 579 -3.84 32.47 0.14
CA GLU A 579 -3.87 31.53 1.27
C GLU A 579 -4.65 32.14 2.44
N GLN A 580 -5.39 31.31 3.18
CA GLN A 580 -6.11 31.72 4.38
C GLN A 580 -5.95 30.69 5.51
#